data_3726ebc45cab5cc9a9c4b2addc3a82f3
#
_entry.id   3726ebc45cab5cc9a9c4b2addc3a82f3
#
_cell.length_a   1.000
_cell.length_b   1.000
_cell.length_c   1.000
_cell.angle_alpha   90.00
_cell.angle_beta   90.00
_cell.angle_gamma   90.00
#
_symmetry.space_group_name_H-M   'P 1'
#
loop_
_entity.id
_entity.type
_entity.pdbx_description
1 polymer ?
#
loop_
_entity_poly.entity_id
_entity_poly.type
_entity_poly.pdbx_seq_one_letter_code
_entity_poly.pdbx_strand_id
1 'polypeptide(L)'
;MPSFLETFDLLWREKLAFRAETFRKALELLQQRPHQHVICETGCMRVEPTQEAARNDGSSTMLWDAYANHADGVVYSCELSHESVSMAAEHVSDKVTFFVGDSVQRLRLVPRPIDLLYLDSFDLSWQNPHPSALHHLEEMASISPMLKPGALVLIDDCGPDGGKGLYVANWLHRVGATPIMRQYQYLWQMP
;
A
#
# COMPACT_ATOMS: atom_id res chain seq x y z
N MET A 1 -24.08 -6.50 5.65
CA MET A 1 -22.86 -7.27 6.02
C MET A 1 -22.17 -6.50 7.13
N PRO A 2 -21.50 -7.16 8.09
CA PRO A 2 -20.71 -6.46 9.10
C PRO A 2 -19.66 -5.57 8.41
N SER A 3 -19.29 -4.47 9.06
CA SER A 3 -18.25 -3.58 8.55
C SER A 3 -16.91 -4.32 8.51
N PHE A 4 -16.11 -4.14 7.45
CA PHE A 4 -14.76 -4.72 7.40
C PHE A 4 -13.87 -4.18 8.54
N LEU A 5 -14.17 -2.99 9.07
CA LEU A 5 -13.42 -2.41 10.20
C LEU A 5 -13.54 -3.25 11.47
N GLU A 6 -14.67 -3.94 11.71
CA GLU A 6 -14.79 -4.88 12.83
C GLU A 6 -13.87 -6.09 12.64
N THR A 7 -13.80 -6.63 11.42
CA THR A 7 -12.86 -7.70 11.06
C THR A 7 -11.41 -7.22 11.17
N PHE A 8 -11.13 -6.00 10.73
CA PHE A 8 -9.81 -5.38 10.83
C PHE A 8 -9.36 -5.27 12.30
N ASP A 9 -10.21 -4.74 13.16
CA ASP A 9 -9.90 -4.54 14.58
C ASP A 9 -9.65 -5.88 15.30
N LEU A 10 -10.34 -6.96 14.88
CA LEU A 10 -10.19 -8.29 15.47
C LEU A 10 -8.95 -9.04 14.96
N LEU A 11 -8.65 -9.00 13.65
CA LEU A 11 -7.69 -9.90 13.02
C LEU A 11 -6.38 -9.21 12.60
N TRP A 12 -6.41 -7.90 12.33
CA TRP A 12 -5.30 -7.20 11.69
C TRP A 12 -4.61 -6.18 12.59
N ARG A 13 -5.33 -5.57 13.52
CA ARG A 13 -4.79 -4.50 14.38
C ARG A 13 -3.51 -4.90 15.10
N GLU A 14 -3.48 -6.08 15.72
CA GLU A 14 -2.31 -6.58 16.43
C GLU A 14 -1.17 -6.93 15.45
N LYS A 15 -1.48 -7.55 14.32
CA LYS A 15 -0.50 -7.94 13.29
C LYS A 15 0.21 -6.74 12.67
N LEU A 16 -0.51 -5.65 12.44
CA LEU A 16 0.01 -4.44 11.80
C LEU A 16 0.67 -3.47 12.79
N ALA A 17 0.57 -3.73 14.09
CA ALA A 17 1.22 -2.98 15.17
C ALA A 17 1.03 -1.46 15.00
N PHE A 18 2.12 -0.69 14.95
CA PHE A 18 2.09 0.76 14.84
C PHE A 18 1.59 1.29 13.48
N ARG A 19 1.48 0.43 12.44
CA ARG A 19 0.88 0.76 11.15
C ARG A 19 -0.65 0.67 11.15
N ALA A 20 -1.22 -0.01 12.15
CA ALA A 20 -2.65 -0.36 12.17
C ALA A 20 -3.58 0.86 12.05
N GLU A 21 -3.27 1.97 12.71
CA GLU A 21 -4.13 3.15 12.69
C GLU A 21 -4.23 3.78 11.29
N THR A 22 -3.13 3.80 10.56
CA THR A 22 -3.11 4.38 9.20
C THR A 22 -3.80 3.47 8.20
N PHE A 23 -3.58 2.15 8.26
CA PHE A 23 -4.32 1.17 7.46
C PHE A 23 -5.83 1.23 7.75
N ARG A 24 -6.20 1.27 9.03
CA ARG A 24 -7.60 1.37 9.44
C ARG A 24 -8.26 2.63 8.88
N LYS A 25 -7.55 3.77 8.92
CA LYS A 25 -8.07 5.03 8.38
C LYS A 25 -8.23 4.99 6.86
N ALA A 26 -7.30 4.36 6.15
CA ALA A 26 -7.42 4.16 4.71
C ALA A 26 -8.65 3.30 4.36
N LEU A 27 -8.86 2.19 5.08
CA LEU A 27 -10.02 1.31 4.92
C LEU A 27 -11.35 2.02 5.26
N GLU A 28 -11.37 2.83 6.32
CA GLU A 28 -12.54 3.66 6.68
C GLU A 28 -12.95 4.57 5.53
N LEU A 29 -11.97 5.26 4.91
CA LEU A 29 -12.22 6.16 3.80
C LEU A 29 -12.64 5.41 2.51
N LEU A 30 -12.09 4.22 2.26
CA LEU A 30 -12.52 3.37 1.15
C LEU A 30 -13.96 2.91 1.33
N GLN A 31 -14.35 2.45 2.52
CA GLN A 31 -15.72 1.97 2.78
C GLN A 31 -16.80 3.05 2.64
N GLN A 32 -16.44 4.32 2.66
CA GLN A 32 -17.37 5.41 2.39
C GLN A 32 -17.69 5.57 0.90
N ARG A 33 -17.05 4.79 0.03
CA ARG A 33 -17.21 4.85 -1.43
C ARG A 33 -18.08 3.68 -1.92
N PRO A 34 -19.11 3.91 -2.73
CA PRO A 34 -20.11 2.91 -3.11
C PRO A 34 -19.72 2.08 -4.34
N HIS A 35 -18.49 1.63 -4.48
CA HIS A 35 -18.06 0.89 -5.68
C HIS A 35 -16.92 -0.09 -5.37
N GLN A 36 -16.67 -1.00 -6.30
CA GLN A 36 -15.53 -1.91 -6.26
C GLN A 36 -14.21 -1.14 -6.24
N HIS A 37 -13.34 -1.47 -5.28
CA HIS A 37 -12.09 -0.75 -5.12
C HIS A 37 -10.95 -1.44 -5.86
N VAL A 38 -10.11 -0.64 -6.49
CA VAL A 38 -8.86 -1.06 -7.11
C VAL A 38 -7.71 -0.60 -6.21
N ILE A 39 -7.00 -1.55 -5.64
CA ILE A 39 -5.84 -1.32 -4.79
C ILE A 39 -4.58 -1.69 -5.57
N CYS A 40 -3.56 -0.87 -5.48
CA CYS A 40 -2.25 -1.17 -6.03
C CYS A 40 -1.19 -1.03 -4.92
N GLU A 41 -0.32 -2.04 -4.79
CA GLU A 41 0.81 -1.98 -3.86
C GLU A 41 2.14 -2.21 -4.57
N THR A 42 3.22 -1.68 -3.99
CA THR A 42 4.60 -1.98 -4.35
C THR A 42 5.31 -2.60 -3.16
N GLY A 43 6.00 -3.72 -3.40
CA GLY A 43 6.44 -4.63 -2.35
C GLY A 43 5.30 -5.55 -1.89
N CYS A 44 5.56 -6.84 -1.79
CA CYS A 44 4.60 -7.79 -1.24
C CYS A 44 5.14 -8.48 0.01
N MET A 45 4.37 -9.41 0.55
CA MET A 45 4.76 -10.24 1.67
C MET A 45 6.05 -11.01 1.37
N ARG A 46 7.06 -10.88 2.25
CA ARG A 46 8.40 -11.50 2.12
C ARG A 46 8.68 -12.60 3.13
N VAL A 47 7.82 -12.77 4.13
CA VAL A 47 7.98 -13.73 5.21
C VAL A 47 6.70 -14.50 5.44
N GLU A 48 6.81 -15.74 5.86
CA GLU A 48 5.66 -16.56 6.23
C GLU A 48 4.83 -15.89 7.32
N PRO A 49 3.48 -15.85 7.22
CA PRO A 49 2.63 -15.14 8.16
C PRO A 49 2.65 -15.69 9.59
N THR A 50 3.23 -16.87 9.79
CA THR A 50 3.43 -17.50 11.11
C THR A 50 4.70 -17.03 11.82
N GLN A 51 5.60 -16.35 11.12
CA GLN A 51 6.84 -15.85 11.71
C GLN A 51 6.60 -14.58 12.52
N GLU A 52 7.37 -14.38 13.60
CA GLU A 52 7.26 -13.16 14.40
C GLU A 52 7.57 -11.90 13.60
N ALA A 53 8.49 -12.00 12.64
CA ALA A 53 8.83 -10.92 11.72
C ALA A 53 7.63 -10.46 10.87
N ALA A 54 6.65 -11.33 10.58
CA ALA A 54 5.46 -10.97 9.83
C ALA A 54 4.59 -9.90 10.51
N ARG A 55 4.78 -9.65 11.81
CA ARG A 55 4.12 -8.54 12.52
C ARG A 55 4.59 -7.16 12.04
N ASN A 56 5.82 -7.09 11.57
CA ASN A 56 6.47 -5.84 11.17
C ASN A 56 6.74 -5.78 9.67
N ASP A 57 6.52 -6.88 8.93
CA ASP A 57 6.83 -6.98 7.52
C ASP A 57 5.75 -7.79 6.77
N GLY A 58 5.28 -7.29 5.65
CA GLY A 58 4.59 -8.04 4.61
C GLY A 58 3.12 -8.43 4.83
N SER A 59 2.46 -8.06 5.91
CA SER A 59 1.05 -8.42 6.10
C SER A 59 0.07 -7.59 5.25
N SER A 60 0.54 -6.57 4.54
CA SER A 60 -0.30 -5.68 3.73
C SER A 60 -0.98 -6.41 2.58
N THR A 61 -0.27 -7.26 1.84
CA THR A 61 -0.83 -8.01 0.71
C THR A 61 -2.04 -8.86 1.14
N MET A 62 -1.93 -9.56 2.28
CA MET A 62 -3.03 -10.34 2.84
C MET A 62 -4.19 -9.46 3.31
N LEU A 63 -3.89 -8.29 3.90
CA LEU A 63 -4.92 -7.33 4.30
C LEU A 63 -5.70 -6.82 3.08
N TRP A 64 -4.99 -6.44 2.03
CA TRP A 64 -5.61 -5.94 0.81
C TRP A 64 -6.44 -7.02 0.12
N ASP A 65 -5.98 -8.27 0.09
CA ASP A 65 -6.74 -9.40 -0.40
C ASP A 65 -8.03 -9.62 0.40
N ALA A 66 -7.93 -9.66 1.74
CA ALA A 66 -9.08 -9.80 2.60
C ALA A 66 -10.11 -8.68 2.40
N TYR A 67 -9.63 -7.44 2.24
CA TYR A 67 -10.50 -6.30 1.95
C TYR A 67 -11.11 -6.37 0.54
N ALA A 68 -10.34 -6.77 -0.48
CA ALA A 68 -10.85 -6.93 -1.84
C ALA A 68 -11.94 -8.00 -1.91
N ASN A 69 -11.80 -9.11 -1.20
CA ASN A 69 -12.85 -10.13 -1.07
C ASN A 69 -14.11 -9.58 -0.41
N HIS A 70 -13.98 -8.75 0.63
CA HIS A 70 -15.12 -8.13 1.30
C HIS A 70 -15.84 -7.09 0.42
N ALA A 71 -15.09 -6.27 -0.31
CA ALA A 71 -15.58 -5.12 -1.07
C ALA A 71 -15.79 -5.42 -2.57
N ASP A 72 -15.66 -6.68 -2.99
CA ASP A 72 -15.64 -7.12 -4.40
C ASP A 72 -14.65 -6.32 -5.26
N GLY A 73 -13.49 -6.03 -4.68
CA GLY A 73 -12.42 -5.28 -5.31
C GLY A 73 -11.38 -6.18 -6.01
N VAL A 74 -10.27 -5.55 -6.41
CA VAL A 74 -9.08 -6.24 -6.95
C VAL A 74 -7.81 -5.57 -6.41
N VAL A 75 -6.73 -6.36 -6.35
CA VAL A 75 -5.40 -5.91 -5.92
C VAL A 75 -4.39 -6.17 -7.03
N TYR A 76 -3.56 -5.18 -7.31
CA TYR A 76 -2.38 -5.31 -8.17
C TYR A 76 -1.15 -5.12 -7.29
N SER A 77 -0.29 -6.13 -7.22
CA SER A 77 0.92 -6.12 -6.40
C SER A 77 2.16 -6.20 -7.27
N CYS A 78 3.05 -5.21 -7.16
CA CYS A 78 4.32 -5.17 -7.90
C CYS A 78 5.46 -5.59 -6.97
N GLU A 79 6.17 -6.67 -7.30
CA GLU A 79 7.24 -7.22 -6.47
C GLU A 79 8.44 -7.64 -7.34
N LEU A 80 9.64 -7.32 -6.87
CA LEU A 80 10.88 -7.62 -7.57
C LEU A 80 11.23 -9.12 -7.54
N SER A 81 10.99 -9.78 -6.40
CA SER A 81 11.38 -11.15 -6.11
C SER A 81 10.33 -12.17 -6.55
N HIS A 82 10.72 -13.09 -7.43
CA HIS A 82 9.88 -14.24 -7.76
C HIS A 82 9.57 -15.14 -6.56
N GLU A 83 10.52 -15.26 -5.62
CA GLU A 83 10.37 -16.07 -4.42
C GLU A 83 9.30 -15.47 -3.50
N SER A 84 9.36 -14.16 -3.26
CA SER A 84 8.34 -13.44 -2.48
C SER A 84 6.95 -13.56 -3.11
N VAL A 85 6.84 -13.42 -4.44
CA VAL A 85 5.57 -13.60 -5.14
C VAL A 85 5.05 -15.03 -5.01
N SER A 86 5.91 -16.04 -5.16
CA SER A 86 5.50 -17.44 -5.02
C SER A 86 4.94 -17.72 -3.62
N MET A 87 5.62 -17.23 -2.59
CA MET A 87 5.17 -17.34 -1.20
C MET A 87 3.86 -16.57 -0.97
N ALA A 88 3.78 -15.31 -1.40
CA ALA A 88 2.59 -14.50 -1.22
C ALA A 88 1.35 -15.13 -1.90
N ALA A 89 1.53 -15.72 -3.09
CA ALA A 89 0.47 -16.36 -3.85
C ALA A 89 -0.16 -17.59 -3.14
N GLU A 90 0.56 -18.22 -2.19
CA GLU A 90 0.03 -19.33 -1.40
C GLU A 90 -0.96 -18.83 -0.30
N HIS A 91 -0.95 -17.53 0.01
CA HIS A 91 -1.69 -16.95 1.13
C HIS A 91 -2.79 -15.96 0.72
N VAL A 92 -2.97 -15.73 -0.57
CA VAL A 92 -3.98 -14.80 -1.09
C VAL A 92 -4.91 -15.47 -2.11
N SER A 93 -6.04 -14.83 -2.39
CA SER A 93 -7.03 -15.29 -3.35
C SER A 93 -6.72 -14.83 -4.79
N ASP A 94 -7.59 -15.19 -5.72
CA ASP A 94 -7.55 -14.74 -7.12
C ASP A 94 -7.88 -13.24 -7.31
N LYS A 95 -8.22 -12.54 -6.24
CA LYS A 95 -8.36 -11.07 -6.26
C LYS A 95 -7.03 -10.35 -6.39
N VAL A 96 -5.91 -11.01 -6.12
CA VAL A 96 -4.56 -10.44 -6.22
C VAL A 96 -3.89 -10.86 -7.54
N THR A 97 -3.44 -9.88 -8.29
CA THR A 97 -2.62 -10.08 -9.50
C THR A 97 -1.21 -9.54 -9.26
N PHE A 98 -0.22 -10.40 -9.39
CA PHE A 98 1.19 -10.02 -9.21
C PHE A 98 1.85 -9.61 -10.53
N PHE A 99 2.61 -8.52 -10.49
CA PHE A 99 3.53 -8.08 -11.54
C PHE A 99 4.97 -8.21 -11.05
N VAL A 100 5.68 -9.24 -11.50
CA VAL A 100 7.06 -9.50 -11.08
C VAL A 100 8.05 -8.62 -11.82
N GLY A 101 8.92 -7.92 -11.11
CA GLY A 101 9.98 -7.06 -11.61
C GLY A 101 9.99 -5.68 -10.95
N ASP A 102 10.84 -4.80 -11.47
CA ASP A 102 10.99 -3.42 -11.01
C ASP A 102 9.62 -2.70 -10.99
N SER A 103 9.20 -2.25 -9.80
CA SER A 103 7.90 -1.64 -9.56
C SER A 103 7.66 -0.40 -10.42
N VAL A 104 8.68 0.45 -10.65
CA VAL A 104 8.59 1.64 -11.52
C VAL A 104 8.14 1.26 -12.94
N GLN A 105 8.60 0.11 -13.43
CA GLN A 105 8.20 -0.38 -14.75
C GLN A 105 6.86 -1.11 -14.69
N ARG A 106 6.62 -1.92 -13.64
CA ARG A 106 5.44 -2.78 -13.51
C ARG A 106 4.16 -2.00 -13.23
N LEU A 107 4.24 -0.90 -12.49
CA LEU A 107 3.10 0.00 -12.26
C LEU A 107 2.45 0.51 -13.55
N ARG A 108 3.21 0.63 -14.63
CA ARG A 108 2.69 1.03 -15.97
C ARG A 108 1.79 -0.02 -16.60
N LEU A 109 1.79 -1.26 -16.10
CA LEU A 109 0.97 -2.36 -16.58
C LEU A 109 -0.38 -2.45 -15.85
N VAL A 110 -0.60 -1.67 -14.81
CA VAL A 110 -1.86 -1.66 -14.06
C VAL A 110 -3.00 -1.24 -14.99
N PRO A 111 -4.02 -2.10 -15.20
CA PRO A 111 -4.96 -1.90 -16.30
C PRO A 111 -6.19 -1.05 -15.94
N ARG A 112 -6.32 -0.62 -14.67
CA ARG A 112 -7.51 0.08 -14.16
C ARG A 112 -7.13 1.30 -13.33
N PRO A 113 -7.97 2.35 -13.33
CA PRO A 113 -7.83 3.48 -12.40
C PRO A 113 -7.91 3.02 -10.95
N ILE A 114 -7.04 3.58 -10.10
CA ILE A 114 -6.73 3.14 -8.75
C ILE A 114 -7.49 3.99 -7.72
N ASP A 115 -8.03 3.33 -6.69
CA ASP A 115 -8.66 3.95 -5.52
C ASP A 115 -7.68 4.13 -4.35
N LEU A 116 -6.72 3.19 -4.20
CA LEU A 116 -5.67 3.26 -3.19
C LEU A 116 -4.35 2.75 -3.78
N LEU A 117 -3.31 3.56 -3.66
CA LEU A 117 -1.91 3.20 -3.91
C LEU A 117 -1.19 3.05 -2.57
N TYR A 118 -0.55 1.91 -2.34
CA TYR A 118 0.33 1.66 -1.21
C TYR A 118 1.76 1.49 -1.69
N LEU A 119 2.65 2.36 -1.24
CA LEU A 119 4.07 2.39 -1.60
C LEU A 119 4.90 1.82 -0.45
N ASP A 120 5.46 0.63 -0.64
CA ASP A 120 6.28 -0.09 0.36
C ASP A 120 7.40 -0.92 -0.25
N SER A 121 7.81 -0.63 -1.47
CA SER A 121 9.01 -1.23 -2.07
C SER A 121 10.30 -0.63 -1.49
N PHE A 122 11.44 -1.15 -1.89
CA PHE A 122 12.78 -0.64 -1.64
C PHE A 122 13.10 -0.37 -0.15
N ASP A 123 13.92 -1.20 0.45
CA ASP A 123 14.25 -1.13 1.88
C ASP A 123 14.80 0.24 2.30
N LEU A 124 14.29 0.76 3.42
CA LEU A 124 14.71 2.04 3.96
C LEU A 124 16.02 1.90 4.75
N SER A 125 16.97 2.78 4.46
CA SER A 125 18.07 3.09 5.37
C SER A 125 17.78 4.41 6.08
N TRP A 126 17.58 4.39 7.39
CA TRP A 126 17.35 5.61 8.18
C TRP A 126 18.53 6.57 8.18
N GLN A 127 19.76 6.06 7.96
CA GLN A 127 20.97 6.90 7.82
C GLN A 127 21.04 7.62 6.48
N ASN A 128 20.44 7.04 5.44
CA ASN A 128 20.35 7.64 4.11
C ASN A 128 19.03 7.24 3.43
N PRO A 129 17.93 7.96 3.68
CA PRO A 129 16.61 7.64 3.12
C PRO A 129 16.48 7.98 1.63
N HIS A 130 17.42 8.75 1.06
CA HIS A 130 17.29 9.30 -0.28
C HIS A 130 17.09 8.26 -1.39
N PRO A 131 17.79 7.10 -1.43
CA PRO A 131 17.59 6.11 -2.48
C PRO A 131 16.16 5.55 -2.50
N SER A 132 15.62 5.15 -1.34
CA SER A 132 14.26 4.63 -1.25
C SER A 132 13.21 5.72 -1.50
N ALA A 133 13.42 6.93 -0.99
CA ALA A 133 12.52 8.06 -1.23
C ALA A 133 12.48 8.48 -2.72
N LEU A 134 13.61 8.42 -3.42
CA LEU A 134 13.64 8.68 -4.86
C LEU A 134 12.93 7.60 -5.65
N HIS A 135 13.15 6.32 -5.30
CA HIS A 135 12.47 5.20 -5.93
C HIS A 135 10.93 5.33 -5.80
N HIS A 136 10.42 5.68 -4.61
CA HIS A 136 8.99 5.92 -4.40
C HIS A 136 8.47 7.12 -5.20
N LEU A 137 9.28 8.16 -5.43
CA LEU A 137 8.90 9.26 -6.32
C LEU A 137 8.81 8.79 -7.78
N GLU A 138 9.71 7.92 -8.23
CA GLU A 138 9.67 7.33 -9.57
C GLU A 138 8.46 6.41 -9.75
N GLU A 139 8.12 5.60 -8.74
CA GLU A 139 6.88 4.82 -8.70
C GLU A 139 5.65 5.73 -8.81
N MET A 140 5.60 6.78 -7.99
CA MET A 140 4.50 7.76 -8.02
C MET A 140 4.37 8.43 -9.39
N ALA A 141 5.49 8.82 -10.02
CA ALA A 141 5.48 9.40 -11.36
C ALA A 141 4.95 8.42 -12.40
N SER A 142 5.28 7.12 -12.27
CA SER A 142 4.84 6.07 -13.21
C SER A 142 3.34 5.79 -13.14
N ILE A 143 2.72 5.90 -11.95
CA ILE A 143 1.34 5.48 -11.70
C ILE A 143 0.36 6.64 -11.55
N SER A 144 0.83 7.86 -11.32
CA SER A 144 -0.03 9.03 -11.04
C SER A 144 -1.18 9.24 -12.05
N PRO A 145 -1.01 8.99 -13.37
CA PRO A 145 -2.12 9.13 -14.32
C PRO A 145 -3.28 8.15 -14.08
N MET A 146 -3.04 7.08 -13.33
CA MET A 146 -4.05 6.06 -13.01
C MET A 146 -4.77 6.32 -11.69
N LEU A 147 -4.34 7.30 -10.90
CA LEU A 147 -5.02 7.66 -9.66
C LEU A 147 -6.33 8.39 -9.95
N LYS A 148 -7.43 7.88 -9.41
CA LYS A 148 -8.74 8.55 -9.50
C LYS A 148 -8.73 9.87 -8.70
N PRO A 149 -9.61 10.84 -9.05
CA PRO A 149 -9.92 11.94 -8.14
C PRO A 149 -10.34 11.37 -6.77
N GLY A 150 -9.75 11.91 -5.71
CA GLY A 150 -9.97 11.42 -4.35
C GLY A 150 -9.26 10.11 -4.01
N ALA A 151 -8.44 9.51 -4.88
CA ALA A 151 -7.67 8.31 -4.56
C ALA A 151 -6.80 8.50 -3.32
N LEU A 152 -6.58 7.42 -2.58
CA LEU A 152 -5.70 7.44 -1.42
C LEU A 152 -4.27 7.04 -1.83
N VAL A 153 -3.30 7.71 -1.25
CA VAL A 153 -1.88 7.35 -1.36
C VAL A 153 -1.35 7.12 0.05
N LEU A 154 -0.96 5.88 0.31
CA LEU A 154 -0.39 5.43 1.57
C LEU A 154 1.08 5.09 1.34
N ILE A 155 1.98 5.65 2.15
CA ILE A 155 3.43 5.47 2.02
C ILE A 155 3.95 4.91 3.34
N ASP A 156 4.68 3.80 3.27
CA ASP A 156 5.29 3.19 4.46
C ASP A 156 6.62 3.84 4.84
N ASP A 157 7.16 3.49 6.01
CA ASP A 157 8.48 3.87 6.51
C ASP A 157 8.77 5.37 6.39
N CYS A 158 7.83 6.23 6.76
CA CYS A 158 8.00 7.67 6.64
C CYS A 158 8.71 8.30 7.86
N GLY A 159 8.19 8.08 9.07
CA GLY A 159 8.72 8.70 10.27
C GLY A 159 8.70 10.24 10.27
N PRO A 160 9.27 10.88 11.32
CA PRO A 160 9.27 12.34 11.46
C PRO A 160 10.04 13.07 10.36
N ASP A 161 11.12 12.49 9.88
CA ASP A 161 12.04 13.10 8.91
C ASP A 161 11.69 12.78 7.45
N GLY A 162 10.54 12.13 7.21
CA GLY A 162 10.01 11.85 5.88
C GLY A 162 10.32 10.46 5.34
N GLY A 163 11.42 9.81 5.70
CA GLY A 163 11.76 8.45 5.27
C GLY A 163 11.51 8.21 3.79
N LYS A 164 10.83 7.10 3.46
CA LYS A 164 10.41 6.77 2.09
C LYS A 164 9.48 7.85 1.49
N GLY A 165 8.69 8.55 2.32
CA GLY A 165 7.76 9.60 1.89
C GLY A 165 8.37 10.95 1.57
N LEU A 166 9.69 11.16 1.78
CA LEU A 166 10.34 12.47 1.71
C LEU A 166 10.03 13.25 0.43
N TYR A 167 10.13 12.62 -0.73
CA TYR A 167 9.91 13.28 -2.02
C TYR A 167 8.45 13.17 -2.50
N VAL A 168 7.81 12.05 -2.25
CA VAL A 168 6.39 11.83 -2.62
C VAL A 168 5.48 12.80 -1.87
N ALA A 169 5.70 13.04 -0.57
CA ALA A 169 4.91 13.99 0.21
C ALA A 169 5.02 15.43 -0.34
N ASN A 170 6.22 15.84 -0.77
CA ASN A 170 6.42 17.14 -1.41
C ASN A 170 5.69 17.23 -2.76
N TRP A 171 5.72 16.17 -3.55
CA TRP A 171 5.00 16.10 -4.82
C TRP A 171 3.49 16.16 -4.59
N LEU A 172 2.94 15.35 -3.66
CA LEU A 172 1.52 15.32 -3.30
C LEU A 172 1.02 16.70 -2.85
N HIS A 173 1.80 17.40 -2.02
CA HIS A 173 1.46 18.76 -1.60
C HIS A 173 1.36 19.72 -2.80
N ARG A 174 2.30 19.64 -3.75
CA ARG A 174 2.32 20.53 -4.94
C ARG A 174 1.15 20.29 -5.89
N VAL A 175 0.64 19.08 -5.99
CA VAL A 175 -0.54 18.76 -6.82
C VAL A 175 -1.86 19.00 -6.10
N GLY A 176 -1.84 19.52 -4.86
CA GLY A 176 -3.04 19.87 -4.10
C GLY A 176 -3.67 18.70 -3.34
N ALA A 177 -2.94 17.59 -3.16
CA ALA A 177 -3.42 16.50 -2.33
C ALA A 177 -3.52 16.90 -0.85
N THR A 178 -4.49 16.32 -0.16
CA THR A 178 -4.76 16.61 1.26
C THR A 178 -4.09 15.57 2.16
N PRO A 179 -3.22 15.96 3.11
CA PRO A 179 -2.68 15.05 4.10
C PRO A 179 -3.76 14.64 5.09
N ILE A 180 -3.96 13.33 5.27
CA ILE A 180 -4.93 12.75 6.21
C ILE A 180 -4.25 12.34 7.51
N MET A 181 -3.12 11.61 7.40
CA MET A 181 -2.30 11.20 8.54
C MET A 181 -0.81 11.30 8.19
N ARG A 182 -0.02 11.71 9.19
CA ARG A 182 1.44 11.77 9.09
C ARG A 182 2.04 11.21 10.37
N GLN A 183 2.28 9.91 10.38
CA GLN A 183 2.87 9.16 11.48
C GLN A 183 4.06 8.34 10.94
N TYR A 184 4.20 7.09 11.36
CA TYR A 184 5.16 6.16 10.76
C TYR A 184 4.85 5.93 9.27
N GLN A 185 3.55 5.89 8.92
CA GLN A 185 3.07 5.92 7.53
C GLN A 185 2.43 7.29 7.24
N TYR A 186 2.51 7.72 5.97
CA TYR A 186 1.81 8.91 5.51
C TYR A 186 0.61 8.51 4.64
N LEU A 187 -0.57 9.00 4.99
CA LEU A 187 -1.80 8.83 4.22
C LEU A 187 -2.23 10.18 3.64
N TRP A 188 -2.43 10.21 2.35
CA TRP A 188 -2.87 11.36 1.58
C TRP A 188 -4.11 11.04 0.76
N GLN A 189 -4.87 12.06 0.39
CA GLN A 189 -5.96 11.97 -0.56
C GLN A 189 -5.71 12.90 -1.74
N MET A 190 -5.80 12.37 -2.95
CA MET A 190 -5.69 13.13 -4.20
C MET A 190 -6.84 14.14 -4.33
N PRO A 191 -6.65 15.25 -5.06
CA PRO A 191 -7.70 16.22 -5.30
C PRO A 191 -8.86 15.68 -6.15
#